data_74bb6d43ab983027efbb17b194c97d54
#
_entry.id   74bb6d43ab983027efbb17b194c97d54
#
_cell.length_a   1.000
_cell.length_b   1.000
_cell.length_c   1.000
_cell.angle_alpha   90.00
_cell.angle_beta   90.00
_cell.angle_gamma   90.00
#
_symmetry.space_group_name_H-M   'P 1'
#
loop_
_entity.id
_entity.type
_entity.pdbx_description
1 polymer ?
#
loop_
_entity_poly.entity_id
_entity_poly.type
_entity_poly.pdbx_seq_one_letter_code
_entity_poly.pdbx_strand_id
1 'polypeptide(L)'
;SVINGILVNDVTGTPTEITEARNTFLMLNAEPENGWVRYEPDGFSPDSRCIPLPLSNLISTRKHPAEARLLPVSRGPQLMTALLIITLLGASWYGWQRYEIWQAEKAEREESARKSAEARITPPWTGQPETGEFIRQCSTTWNQTQLSAAGWRYTLAECSSDGNSGNLRSSYTNTAGTTVTAFIRRITELTDTRPFIVMPEGNSGGVALPVTFRLPDNPVPVDSLPETRDLQERLTTLAQSVQLQIDWQEVNNSFTDENGNIIQPPWKEYDLQIQTLLPANQLAERFSEPSVRFLSVTRQLENGRFRYQFTGKYYAR
;
A
#
# COMPACT_ATOMS: atom_id res chain seq x y z
N SER A 1 -38.77 -4.64 57.90
CA SER A 1 -38.90 -6.05 58.27
C SER A 1 -37.55 -6.61 58.69
N VAL A 2 -37.49 -7.38 59.79
CA VAL A 2 -36.24 -7.96 60.31
C VAL A 2 -36.39 -9.47 60.41
N ILE A 3 -35.43 -10.23 59.95
CA ILE A 3 -35.32 -11.69 60.06
C ILE A 3 -33.99 -12.01 60.75
N ASN A 4 -33.99 -12.76 61.83
CA ASN A 4 -32.79 -13.14 62.60
C ASN A 4 -31.88 -11.96 62.95
N GLY A 5 -32.50 -10.82 63.33
CA GLY A 5 -31.77 -9.60 63.70
C GLY A 5 -31.25 -8.77 62.51
N ILE A 6 -31.45 -9.20 61.26
CA ILE A 6 -31.02 -8.50 60.04
C ILE A 6 -32.22 -7.77 59.41
N LEU A 7 -32.05 -6.48 59.11
CA LEU A 7 -33.07 -5.71 58.40
C LEU A 7 -33.10 -6.19 56.95
N VAL A 8 -34.20 -6.85 56.56
CA VAL A 8 -34.36 -7.45 55.20
C VAL A 8 -35.11 -6.52 54.27
N ASN A 9 -36.03 -5.71 54.79
CA ASN A 9 -36.81 -4.79 53.99
C ASN A 9 -37.14 -3.52 54.78
N ASP A 10 -36.85 -2.38 54.21
CA ASP A 10 -37.21 -1.07 54.77
C ASP A 10 -38.01 -0.29 53.73
N VAL A 11 -39.23 0.06 54.02
CA VAL A 11 -40.17 0.72 53.13
C VAL A 11 -40.75 1.94 53.82
N THR A 12 -40.70 3.05 53.16
CA THR A 12 -41.34 4.30 53.57
C THR A 12 -42.42 4.68 52.60
N GLY A 13 -43.59 5.10 53.10
CA GLY A 13 -44.70 5.46 52.22
C GLY A 13 -45.97 5.76 53.04
N THR A 14 -47.10 5.81 52.35
CA THR A 14 -48.42 5.94 52.96
C THR A 14 -48.80 4.69 53.72
N PRO A 15 -49.72 4.75 54.70
CA PRO A 15 -50.19 3.57 55.44
C PRO A 15 -50.67 2.41 54.57
N THR A 16 -51.24 2.74 53.38
CA THR A 16 -51.74 1.75 52.44
C THR A 16 -50.57 1.03 51.76
N GLU A 17 -49.56 1.77 51.28
CA GLU A 17 -48.36 1.22 50.62
C GLU A 17 -47.54 0.36 51.57
N ILE A 18 -47.39 0.80 52.83
CA ILE A 18 -46.70 0.02 53.90
C ILE A 18 -47.43 -1.28 54.18
N THR A 19 -48.77 -1.24 54.20
CA THR A 19 -49.59 -2.43 54.46
C THR A 19 -49.46 -3.42 53.29
N GLU A 20 -49.43 -2.95 52.02
CA GLU A 20 -49.27 -3.77 50.84
C GLU A 20 -47.87 -4.40 50.82
N ALA A 21 -46.83 -3.62 51.07
CA ALA A 21 -45.44 -4.11 51.14
C ALA A 21 -45.27 -5.16 52.26
N ARG A 22 -45.91 -4.95 53.38
CA ARG A 22 -45.97 -5.93 54.51
C ARG A 22 -46.62 -7.23 54.02
N ASN A 23 -47.79 -7.16 53.45
CA ASN A 23 -48.53 -8.36 53.01
C ASN A 23 -47.71 -9.14 51.95
N THR A 24 -47.10 -8.43 51.01
CA THR A 24 -46.19 -9.03 50.04
C THR A 24 -45.00 -9.73 50.70
N PHE A 25 -44.39 -9.09 51.70
CA PHE A 25 -43.30 -9.68 52.50
C PHE A 25 -43.74 -10.97 53.22
N LEU A 26 -44.91 -10.98 53.86
CA LEU A 26 -45.45 -12.15 54.53
C LEU A 26 -45.79 -13.29 53.55
N MET A 27 -46.21 -12.99 52.34
CA MET A 27 -46.48 -14.00 51.33
C MET A 27 -45.19 -14.65 50.76
N LEU A 28 -44.12 -13.87 50.66
CA LEU A 28 -42.86 -14.33 50.05
C LEU A 28 -41.94 -15.06 51.03
N ASN A 29 -42.15 -14.92 52.34
CA ASN A 29 -41.31 -15.54 53.36
C ASN A 29 -42.09 -16.56 54.15
N ALA A 30 -41.50 -17.73 54.41
CA ALA A 30 -42.09 -18.76 55.19
C ALA A 30 -42.25 -18.27 56.65
N GLU A 31 -43.41 -18.61 57.29
CA GLU A 31 -43.67 -18.26 58.65
C GLU A 31 -42.69 -18.99 59.62
N PRO A 32 -41.98 -18.29 60.49
CA PRO A 32 -41.10 -18.89 61.49
C PRO A 32 -41.89 -19.81 62.48
N GLU A 33 -41.20 -20.82 63.02
CA GLU A 33 -41.83 -21.80 63.99
C GLU A 33 -42.57 -21.14 65.09
N ASN A 34 -42.13 -19.92 65.52
CA ASN A 34 -42.75 -19.16 66.60
C ASN A 34 -43.72 -18.06 66.11
N GLY A 35 -44.09 -18.08 64.84
CA GLY A 35 -44.91 -17.07 64.19
C GLY A 35 -44.23 -15.73 64.03
N TRP A 36 -44.86 -14.83 63.24
CA TRP A 36 -44.39 -13.45 63.08
C TRP A 36 -44.80 -12.57 64.30
N VAL A 37 -43.81 -11.92 64.91
CA VAL A 37 -44.06 -10.89 65.91
C VAL A 37 -44.19 -9.54 65.20
N ARG A 38 -45.32 -8.89 65.30
CA ARG A 38 -45.63 -7.62 64.66
C ARG A 38 -45.71 -6.49 65.65
N TYR A 39 -44.99 -5.43 65.42
CA TYR A 39 -45.03 -4.20 66.17
C TYR A 39 -45.60 -3.09 65.27
N GLU A 40 -46.71 -2.48 65.76
CA GLU A 40 -47.38 -1.44 64.96
C GLU A 40 -47.75 -0.26 65.86
N PRO A 41 -47.82 1.00 65.36
CA PRO A 41 -48.36 2.12 66.09
C PRO A 41 -49.85 1.91 66.46
N ASP A 42 -50.30 2.52 67.51
CA ASP A 42 -51.72 2.44 67.90
C ASP A 42 -52.62 2.94 66.76
N GLY A 43 -53.60 2.12 66.39
CA GLY A 43 -54.57 2.47 65.37
C GLY A 43 -54.14 2.28 63.92
N PHE A 44 -52.96 1.69 63.64
CA PHE A 44 -52.47 1.45 62.28
C PHE A 44 -53.19 0.28 61.59
N SER A 45 -53.48 -0.79 62.26
CA SER A 45 -54.18 -1.95 61.71
C SER A 45 -55.21 -2.50 62.69
N PRO A 46 -56.35 -3.03 62.24
CA PRO A 46 -57.40 -3.64 63.09
C PRO A 46 -57.03 -5.06 63.54
N ASP A 47 -55.85 -5.60 63.21
CA ASP A 47 -55.47 -6.96 63.60
C ASP A 47 -55.05 -7.07 65.07
N SER A 48 -55.79 -7.83 65.81
CA SER A 48 -55.58 -8.04 67.29
C SER A 48 -54.28 -8.79 67.62
N ARG A 49 -53.53 -9.29 66.65
CA ARG A 49 -52.27 -10.02 66.84
C ARG A 49 -51.06 -9.12 66.75
N CYS A 50 -51.24 -7.82 66.61
CA CYS A 50 -50.16 -6.85 66.62
C CYS A 50 -49.87 -6.35 68.02
N ILE A 51 -48.60 -6.18 68.37
CA ILE A 51 -48.19 -5.59 69.66
C ILE A 51 -48.10 -4.06 69.41
N PRO A 52 -48.90 -3.27 70.12
CA PRO A 52 -48.85 -1.83 69.99
C PRO A 52 -47.52 -1.31 70.56
N LEU A 53 -46.77 -0.61 69.69
CA LEU A 53 -45.48 -0.04 70.06
C LEU A 53 -45.46 1.44 69.66
N PRO A 54 -45.67 2.36 70.60
CA PRO A 54 -45.62 3.77 70.27
C PRO A 54 -44.20 4.18 69.84
N LEU A 55 -44.11 5.04 68.85
CA LEU A 55 -42.85 5.49 68.30
C LEU A 55 -41.87 6.10 69.30
N SER A 56 -42.43 6.73 70.33
CA SER A 56 -41.68 7.26 71.47
C SER A 56 -40.83 6.21 72.25
N ASN A 57 -41.25 4.95 72.23
CA ASN A 57 -40.54 3.86 72.91
C ASN A 57 -39.39 3.32 72.04
N LEU A 58 -39.47 3.46 70.73
CA LEU A 58 -38.37 3.15 69.79
C LEU A 58 -37.28 4.20 69.86
N ILE A 59 -37.63 5.46 70.13
CA ILE A 59 -36.70 6.60 70.16
C ILE A 59 -36.29 7.01 71.59
N SER A 60 -36.41 6.10 72.57
CA SER A 60 -36.05 6.46 73.90
C SER A 60 -34.53 6.70 74.07
N THR A 61 -34.19 7.92 74.46
CA THR A 61 -32.82 8.46 74.53
C THR A 61 -31.90 7.80 75.54
N ARG A 62 -32.38 6.84 76.36
CA ARG A 62 -31.65 6.29 77.52
C ARG A 62 -30.91 4.96 77.29
N LYS A 63 -31.05 4.32 76.13
CA LYS A 63 -30.40 3.01 75.88
C LYS A 63 -30.00 2.81 74.42
N HIS A 64 -29.33 3.76 73.80
CA HIS A 64 -28.63 3.42 72.56
C HIS A 64 -27.28 2.76 72.91
N PRO A 65 -27.01 1.52 72.49
CA PRO A 65 -25.69 0.95 72.64
C PRO A 65 -24.64 1.87 71.92
N ALA A 66 -23.44 1.94 72.51
CA ALA A 66 -22.37 2.81 71.99
C ALA A 66 -22.08 2.61 70.51
N GLU A 67 -22.45 1.44 69.98
CA GLU A 67 -22.35 1.05 68.57
C GLU A 67 -23.36 1.75 67.66
N ALA A 68 -24.46 2.32 68.22
CA ALA A 68 -25.45 3.08 67.45
C ALA A 68 -25.14 4.59 67.33
N ARG A 69 -23.97 5.04 67.79
CA ARG A 69 -23.54 6.44 67.63
C ARG A 69 -23.12 6.64 66.19
N LEU A 70 -23.73 7.60 65.54
CA LEU A 70 -23.24 8.11 64.19
C LEU A 70 -21.82 8.68 64.41
N LEU A 71 -20.82 7.98 63.96
CA LEU A 71 -19.46 8.48 63.95
C LEU A 71 -19.36 9.59 62.91
N PRO A 72 -18.74 10.73 63.18
CA PRO A 72 -18.50 11.73 62.18
C PRO A 72 -17.57 11.13 61.12
N VAL A 73 -17.99 11.14 59.86
CA VAL A 73 -17.15 10.74 58.72
C VAL A 73 -15.95 11.67 58.73
N SER A 74 -14.80 11.16 59.16
CA SER A 74 -13.57 11.96 59.13
C SER A 74 -13.24 12.29 57.68
N ARG A 75 -13.13 13.57 57.35
CA ARG A 75 -12.76 14.04 55.99
C ARG A 75 -11.32 13.71 55.63
N GLY A 76 -10.51 13.19 56.51
CA GLY A 76 -9.10 12.84 56.31
C GLY A 76 -8.88 11.81 55.20
N PRO A 77 -9.54 10.62 55.25
CA PRO A 77 -9.35 9.62 54.20
C PRO A 77 -9.88 10.08 52.83
N GLN A 78 -10.92 10.93 52.80
CA GLN A 78 -11.46 11.45 51.52
C GLN A 78 -10.53 12.44 50.85
N LEU A 79 -9.78 13.24 51.60
CA LEU A 79 -8.75 14.14 51.03
C LEU A 79 -7.56 13.34 50.46
N MET A 80 -7.14 12.28 51.12
CA MET A 80 -6.06 11.42 50.65
C MET A 80 -6.46 10.66 49.38
N THR A 81 -7.67 10.12 49.29
CA THR A 81 -8.16 9.46 48.07
C THR A 81 -8.35 10.43 46.90
N ALA A 82 -8.83 11.65 47.17
CA ALA A 82 -8.92 12.69 46.14
C ALA A 82 -7.53 13.08 45.59
N LEU A 83 -6.53 13.21 46.45
CA LEU A 83 -5.16 13.53 46.06
C LEU A 83 -4.51 12.40 45.24
N LEU A 84 -4.80 11.14 45.60
CA LEU A 84 -4.33 9.95 44.85
C LEU A 84 -4.98 9.85 43.48
N ILE A 85 -6.25 10.18 43.35
CA ILE A 85 -6.96 10.22 42.06
C ILE A 85 -6.39 11.32 41.15
N ILE A 86 -6.15 12.52 41.71
CA ILE A 86 -5.58 13.64 40.96
C ILE A 86 -4.17 13.32 40.46
N THR A 87 -3.33 12.69 41.29
CA THR A 87 -1.98 12.26 40.87
C THR A 87 -2.01 11.17 39.82
N LEU A 88 -2.91 10.20 39.91
CA LEU A 88 -3.09 9.16 38.88
C LEU A 88 -3.61 9.74 37.55
N LEU A 89 -4.57 10.65 37.61
CA LEU A 89 -5.07 11.34 36.42
C LEU A 89 -3.98 12.21 35.77
N GLY A 90 -3.19 12.93 36.57
CA GLY A 90 -2.06 13.72 36.13
C GLY A 90 -0.95 12.86 35.50
N ALA A 91 -0.60 11.74 36.11
CA ALA A 91 0.38 10.79 35.57
C ALA A 91 -0.12 10.12 34.28
N SER A 92 -1.40 9.78 34.21
CA SER A 92 -2.03 9.21 33.01
C SER A 92 -2.05 10.23 31.87
N TRP A 93 -2.43 11.48 32.13
CA TRP A 93 -2.39 12.58 31.17
C TRP A 93 -0.98 12.85 30.66
N TYR A 94 -0.01 12.94 31.56
CA TYR A 94 1.41 13.14 31.19
C TYR A 94 1.96 11.97 30.39
N GLY A 95 1.63 10.73 30.78
CA GLY A 95 2.00 9.51 30.04
C GLY A 95 1.42 9.48 28.64
N TRP A 96 0.13 9.87 28.50
CA TRP A 96 -0.53 9.96 27.19
C TRP A 96 0.14 11.02 26.29
N GLN A 97 0.41 12.20 26.82
CA GLN A 97 1.05 13.28 26.08
C GLN A 97 2.47 12.91 25.63
N ARG A 98 3.24 12.22 26.50
CA ARG A 98 4.57 11.70 26.14
C ARG A 98 4.50 10.58 25.11
N TYR A 99 3.47 9.76 25.17
CA TYR A 99 3.24 8.69 24.21
C TYR A 99 2.90 9.24 22.81
N GLU A 100 2.06 10.27 22.72
CA GLU A 100 1.76 10.94 21.46
C GLU A 100 2.99 11.60 20.85
N ILE A 101 3.80 12.31 21.65
CA ILE A 101 5.05 12.91 21.18
C ILE A 101 6.02 11.83 20.70
N TRP A 102 6.16 10.73 21.44
CA TRP A 102 7.02 9.62 21.02
C TRP A 102 6.54 8.93 19.75
N GLN A 103 5.24 8.75 19.58
CA GLN A 103 4.64 8.23 18.35
C GLN A 103 4.91 9.17 17.16
N ALA A 104 4.75 10.48 17.34
CA ALA A 104 5.02 11.49 16.33
C ALA A 104 6.50 11.49 15.92
N GLU A 105 7.42 11.51 16.90
CA GLU A 105 8.87 11.43 16.64
C GLU A 105 9.27 10.12 15.93
N LYS A 106 8.64 9.00 16.29
CA LYS A 106 8.89 7.71 15.66
C LYS A 106 8.42 7.73 14.19
N ALA A 107 7.23 8.23 13.94
CA ALA A 107 6.69 8.38 12.58
C ALA A 107 7.56 9.31 11.72
N GLU A 108 8.04 10.43 12.29
CA GLU A 108 8.92 11.37 11.60
C GLU A 108 10.29 10.76 11.28
N ARG A 109 10.86 9.96 12.19
CA ARG A 109 12.10 9.21 11.95
C ARG A 109 11.94 8.13 10.88
N GLU A 110 10.84 7.40 10.90
CA GLU A 110 10.52 6.39 9.88
C GLU A 110 10.32 7.04 8.51
N GLU A 111 9.62 8.18 8.45
CA GLU A 111 9.44 8.94 7.21
C GLU A 111 10.75 9.52 6.68
N SER A 112 11.59 10.08 7.56
CA SER A 112 12.92 10.61 7.16
C SER A 112 13.87 9.49 6.72
N ALA A 113 13.84 8.33 7.37
CA ALA A 113 14.59 7.15 6.95
C ALA A 113 14.12 6.62 5.60
N ARG A 114 12.78 6.58 5.38
CA ARG A 114 12.20 6.20 4.08
C ARG A 114 12.60 7.17 2.98
N LYS A 115 12.47 8.48 3.19
CA LYS A 115 12.91 9.50 2.22
C LYS A 115 14.40 9.41 1.92
N SER A 116 15.23 9.12 2.93
CA SER A 116 16.67 8.94 2.75
C SER A 116 17.01 7.67 1.98
N ALA A 117 16.26 6.58 2.17
CA ALA A 117 16.39 5.35 1.41
C ALA A 117 15.93 5.56 -0.05
N GLU A 118 14.77 6.19 -0.25
CA GLU A 118 14.25 6.56 -1.58
C GLU A 118 15.23 7.45 -2.36
N ALA A 119 15.88 8.42 -1.70
CA ALA A 119 16.87 9.30 -2.33
C ALA A 119 18.17 8.58 -2.76
N ARG A 120 18.42 7.37 -2.24
CA ARG A 120 19.59 6.55 -2.64
C ARG A 120 19.30 5.65 -3.85
N ILE A 121 18.03 5.53 -4.24
CA ILE A 121 17.66 4.72 -5.38
C ILE A 121 17.95 5.51 -6.65
N THR A 122 18.89 5.02 -7.45
CA THR A 122 19.16 5.60 -8.76
C THR A 122 17.99 5.27 -9.71
N PRO A 123 17.31 6.26 -10.27
CA PRO A 123 16.22 6.01 -11.20
C PRO A 123 16.71 5.24 -12.44
N PRO A 124 16.04 4.16 -12.87
CA PRO A 124 16.54 3.29 -13.94
C PRO A 124 16.69 3.99 -15.29
N TRP A 125 15.91 5.04 -15.56
CA TRP A 125 16.02 5.80 -16.83
C TRP A 125 17.26 6.66 -16.94
N THR A 126 18.02 6.87 -15.85
CA THR A 126 19.27 7.64 -15.88
C THR A 126 20.39 6.91 -16.62
N GLY A 127 20.35 5.57 -16.56
CA GLY A 127 21.29 4.69 -17.26
C GLY A 127 20.82 4.26 -18.66
N GLN A 128 19.76 4.86 -19.21
CA GLN A 128 19.17 4.47 -20.49
C GLN A 128 19.17 5.65 -21.45
N PRO A 129 19.38 5.41 -22.78
CA PRO A 129 19.33 6.47 -23.79
C PRO A 129 17.91 7.05 -23.91
N GLU A 130 17.81 8.31 -24.28
CA GLU A 130 16.53 8.91 -24.64
C GLU A 130 15.95 8.25 -25.88
N THR A 131 14.62 8.23 -25.97
CA THR A 131 13.88 7.61 -27.08
C THR A 131 14.38 8.05 -28.46
N GLY A 132 14.60 9.35 -28.65
CA GLY A 132 15.09 9.90 -29.93
C GLY A 132 16.51 9.44 -30.27
N GLU A 133 17.40 9.40 -29.28
CA GLU A 133 18.77 8.90 -29.43
C GLU A 133 18.78 7.41 -29.77
N PHE A 134 18.02 6.60 -29.00
CA PHE A 134 17.88 5.17 -29.23
C PHE A 134 17.44 4.87 -30.67
N ILE A 135 16.36 5.49 -31.14
CA ILE A 135 15.83 5.26 -32.50
C ILE A 135 16.80 5.72 -33.54
N ARG A 136 17.46 6.87 -33.35
CA ARG A 136 18.43 7.42 -34.31
C ARG A 136 19.62 6.47 -34.49
N GLN A 137 20.23 6.00 -33.39
CA GLN A 137 21.39 5.12 -33.45
C GLN A 137 21.04 3.75 -34.05
N CYS A 138 19.91 3.15 -33.63
CA CYS A 138 19.43 1.93 -34.26
C CYS A 138 19.16 2.12 -35.76
N SER A 139 18.54 3.24 -36.16
CA SER A 139 18.25 3.54 -37.55
C SER A 139 19.52 3.71 -38.36
N THR A 140 20.51 4.41 -37.87
CA THR A 140 21.80 4.60 -38.55
C THR A 140 22.50 3.27 -38.79
N THR A 141 22.47 2.38 -37.78
CA THR A 141 23.15 1.09 -37.83
C THR A 141 22.41 0.10 -38.74
N TRP A 142 21.08 0.01 -38.70
CA TRP A 142 20.39 -0.92 -39.62
C TRP A 142 20.37 -0.46 -41.08
N ASN A 143 20.57 0.82 -41.38
CA ASN A 143 20.75 1.30 -42.73
C ASN A 143 22.08 0.84 -43.36
N GLN A 144 23.03 0.38 -42.56
CA GLN A 144 24.25 -0.27 -43.02
C GLN A 144 24.02 -1.73 -43.45
N THR A 145 22.90 -2.34 -43.03
CA THR A 145 22.57 -3.72 -43.36
C THR A 145 21.79 -3.82 -44.65
N GLN A 146 22.22 -4.71 -45.56
CA GLN A 146 21.58 -4.92 -46.85
C GLN A 146 20.33 -5.80 -46.70
N LEU A 147 19.31 -5.54 -47.56
CA LEU A 147 18.10 -6.38 -47.59
C LEU A 147 18.33 -7.73 -48.29
N SER A 148 19.45 -7.87 -48.99
CA SER A 148 19.89 -9.12 -49.58
C SER A 148 21.41 -9.17 -49.65
N ALA A 149 22.00 -10.32 -49.32
CA ALA A 149 23.43 -10.55 -49.39
C ALA A 149 23.71 -11.94 -49.98
N ALA A 150 24.36 -12.01 -51.13
CA ALA A 150 24.70 -13.28 -51.78
C ALA A 150 23.53 -14.26 -51.92
N GLY A 151 22.32 -13.79 -52.27
CA GLY A 151 21.10 -14.60 -52.37
C GLY A 151 20.38 -14.92 -51.05
N TRP A 152 20.91 -14.49 -49.92
CA TRP A 152 20.21 -14.54 -48.66
C TRP A 152 19.33 -13.31 -48.50
N ARG A 153 18.12 -13.50 -48.03
CA ARG A 153 17.14 -12.43 -47.81
C ARG A 153 17.07 -12.02 -46.37
N TYR A 154 17.06 -10.74 -46.13
CA TYR A 154 16.79 -10.15 -44.83
C TYR A 154 15.40 -10.56 -44.35
N THR A 155 15.27 -10.89 -43.06
CA THR A 155 14.02 -11.23 -42.41
C THR A 155 13.68 -10.24 -41.31
N LEU A 156 14.60 -10.00 -40.40
CA LEU A 156 14.41 -9.06 -39.29
C LEU A 156 15.75 -8.47 -38.84
N ALA A 157 15.68 -7.32 -38.17
CA ALA A 157 16.75 -6.83 -37.31
C ALA A 157 16.19 -6.44 -35.96
N GLU A 158 16.92 -6.77 -34.93
CA GLU A 158 16.65 -6.37 -33.55
C GLU A 158 17.80 -5.49 -33.06
N CYS A 159 17.47 -4.29 -32.62
CA CYS A 159 18.38 -3.37 -31.95
C CYS A 159 18.02 -3.29 -30.49
N SER A 160 18.96 -3.54 -29.59
CA SER A 160 18.78 -3.47 -28.15
C SER A 160 19.81 -2.56 -27.51
N SER A 161 19.45 -1.96 -26.38
CA SER A 161 20.36 -1.17 -25.55
C SER A 161 20.57 -1.81 -24.19
N ASP A 162 21.80 -1.72 -23.71
CA ASP A 162 22.22 -2.00 -22.34
C ASP A 162 23.04 -0.80 -21.87
N GLY A 163 22.32 0.21 -21.35
CA GLY A 163 22.93 1.50 -21.00
C GLY A 163 23.48 2.24 -22.22
N ASN A 164 24.76 2.62 -22.19
CA ASN A 164 25.44 3.33 -23.27
C ASN A 164 25.90 2.43 -24.41
N SER A 165 25.78 1.12 -24.29
CA SER A 165 26.12 0.12 -25.30
C SER A 165 24.89 -0.61 -25.77
N GLY A 166 24.98 -1.24 -26.92
CA GLY A 166 23.92 -2.07 -27.46
C GLY A 166 24.38 -2.87 -28.66
N ASN A 167 23.45 -3.56 -29.27
CA ASN A 167 23.72 -4.46 -30.35
C ASN A 167 22.59 -4.43 -31.38
N LEU A 168 22.92 -4.36 -32.65
CA LEU A 168 22.00 -4.60 -33.75
C LEU A 168 22.26 -5.97 -34.34
N ARG A 169 21.31 -6.88 -34.21
CA ARG A 169 21.35 -8.22 -34.75
C ARG A 169 20.43 -8.32 -35.99
N SER A 170 21.00 -8.43 -37.16
CA SER A 170 20.24 -8.64 -38.41
C SER A 170 20.26 -10.10 -38.81
N SER A 171 19.09 -10.62 -39.18
CA SER A 171 18.90 -12.04 -39.53
C SER A 171 18.50 -12.18 -41.01
N TYR A 172 19.00 -13.24 -41.62
CA TYR A 172 18.81 -13.55 -43.04
C TYR A 172 18.45 -15.03 -43.18
N THR A 173 17.70 -15.32 -44.25
CA THR A 173 17.35 -16.69 -44.62
C THR A 173 17.82 -16.96 -46.05
N ASN A 174 18.43 -18.10 -46.27
CA ASN A 174 18.85 -18.56 -47.60
C ASN A 174 17.61 -18.97 -48.40
N THR A 175 17.37 -18.31 -49.52
CA THR A 175 16.18 -18.57 -50.37
C THR A 175 16.54 -18.97 -51.81
N ALA A 176 17.80 -18.88 -52.21
CA ALA A 176 18.19 -18.96 -53.60
C ALA A 176 19.27 -20.03 -53.91
N GLY A 177 19.47 -21.03 -53.02
CA GLY A 177 20.43 -22.09 -53.23
C GLY A 177 21.90 -21.65 -53.27
N THR A 178 22.21 -20.51 -52.60
CA THR A 178 23.59 -20.05 -52.46
C THR A 178 24.26 -20.68 -51.26
N THR A 179 25.56 -20.56 -51.18
CA THR A 179 26.35 -21.22 -50.15
C THR A 179 26.54 -20.34 -48.89
N VAL A 180 26.67 -20.94 -47.75
CA VAL A 180 27.06 -20.30 -46.49
C VAL A 180 28.35 -19.47 -46.66
N THR A 181 29.35 -20.02 -47.40
CA THR A 181 30.64 -19.34 -47.64
C THR A 181 30.47 -18.04 -48.43
N ALA A 182 29.59 -18.03 -49.44
CA ALA A 182 29.31 -16.81 -50.20
C ALA A 182 28.66 -15.74 -49.34
N PHE A 183 27.72 -16.13 -48.48
CA PHE A 183 27.09 -15.22 -47.52
C PHE A 183 28.10 -14.65 -46.52
N ILE A 184 28.91 -15.52 -45.89
CA ILE A 184 29.96 -15.11 -44.95
C ILE A 184 30.87 -14.08 -45.57
N ARG A 185 31.43 -14.39 -46.75
CA ARG A 185 32.31 -13.45 -47.49
C ARG A 185 31.62 -12.12 -47.73
N ARG A 186 30.38 -12.14 -48.24
CA ARG A 186 29.67 -10.91 -48.62
C ARG A 186 29.33 -10.03 -47.43
N ILE A 187 28.85 -10.61 -46.31
CA ILE A 187 28.56 -9.85 -45.10
C ILE A 187 29.84 -9.29 -44.50
N THR A 188 30.93 -10.08 -44.46
CA THR A 188 32.21 -9.58 -43.93
C THR A 188 32.75 -8.43 -44.74
N GLU A 189 32.64 -8.48 -46.08
CA GLU A 189 33.03 -7.36 -46.98
C GLU A 189 32.21 -6.08 -46.71
N LEU A 190 30.93 -6.22 -46.35
CA LEU A 190 30.03 -5.08 -46.14
C LEU A 190 30.11 -4.46 -44.74
N THR A 191 30.39 -5.27 -43.74
CA THR A 191 30.24 -4.86 -42.31
C THR A 191 31.55 -4.97 -41.53
N ASP A 192 32.62 -5.47 -42.14
CA ASP A 192 33.87 -5.84 -41.47
C ASP A 192 33.66 -6.77 -40.23
N THR A 193 32.52 -7.44 -40.21
CA THR A 193 32.11 -8.32 -39.11
C THR A 193 31.75 -9.69 -39.65
N ARG A 194 32.31 -10.74 -39.04
CA ARG A 194 31.99 -12.12 -39.43
C ARG A 194 30.56 -12.47 -39.02
N PRO A 195 29.68 -12.90 -39.96
CA PRO A 195 28.34 -13.31 -39.63
C PRO A 195 28.29 -14.63 -38.83
N PHE A 196 27.24 -14.83 -38.06
CA PHE A 196 26.90 -16.13 -37.48
C PHE A 196 26.01 -16.93 -38.43
N ILE A 197 26.08 -18.26 -38.33
CA ILE A 197 25.25 -19.20 -39.11
C ILE A 197 24.57 -20.15 -38.12
N VAL A 198 23.29 -20.41 -38.32
CA VAL A 198 22.55 -21.41 -37.51
C VAL A 198 22.84 -22.80 -38.13
N MET A 199 23.54 -23.61 -37.37
CA MET A 199 23.93 -24.95 -37.76
C MET A 199 22.98 -26.00 -37.15
N PRO A 200 22.81 -27.22 -37.72
CA PRO A 200 23.54 -27.76 -38.86
C PRO A 200 22.96 -27.39 -40.24
N GLU A 201 21.72 -26.88 -40.32
CA GLU A 201 20.99 -26.69 -41.58
C GLU A 201 21.65 -25.63 -42.50
N GLY A 202 22.26 -24.62 -41.90
CA GLY A 202 22.90 -23.52 -42.64
C GLY A 202 21.95 -22.68 -43.49
N ASN A 203 20.64 -22.70 -43.17
CA ASN A 203 19.59 -21.99 -43.93
C ASN A 203 19.28 -20.61 -43.35
N SER A 204 19.76 -20.31 -42.17
CA SER A 204 19.61 -19.02 -41.50
C SER A 204 20.92 -18.56 -40.87
N GLY A 205 21.09 -17.26 -40.81
CA GLY A 205 22.27 -16.63 -40.24
C GLY A 205 22.08 -15.16 -40.08
N GLY A 206 23.12 -14.44 -39.68
CA GLY A 206 23.01 -13.00 -39.50
C GLY A 206 24.30 -12.35 -39.06
N VAL A 207 24.24 -11.06 -38.84
CA VAL A 207 25.36 -10.26 -38.35
C VAL A 207 24.93 -9.46 -37.11
N ALA A 208 25.83 -9.34 -36.18
CA ALA A 208 25.68 -8.54 -34.99
C ALA A 208 26.64 -7.35 -35.05
N LEU A 209 26.10 -6.14 -35.03
CA LEU A 209 26.85 -4.89 -35.12
C LEU A 209 26.73 -4.14 -33.79
N PRO A 210 27.85 -3.64 -33.24
CA PRO A 210 27.78 -2.85 -32.00
C PRO A 210 27.07 -1.51 -32.25
N VAL A 211 26.31 -1.06 -31.29
CA VAL A 211 25.67 0.25 -31.26
C VAL A 211 26.09 0.98 -29.99
N THR A 212 26.41 2.26 -30.12
CA THR A 212 26.74 3.09 -28.97
C THR A 212 25.69 4.19 -28.83
N PHE A 213 25.19 4.35 -27.60
CA PHE A 213 24.20 5.35 -27.27
C PHE A 213 24.81 6.44 -26.40
N ARG A 214 24.35 7.65 -26.60
CA ARG A 214 24.62 8.74 -25.67
C ARG A 214 23.58 8.74 -24.57
N LEU A 215 24.00 8.70 -23.33
CA LEU A 215 23.11 8.86 -22.18
C LEU A 215 22.79 10.35 -21.98
N PRO A 216 21.63 10.66 -21.39
CA PRO A 216 21.25 12.05 -21.11
C PRO A 216 22.21 12.68 -20.10
N ASP A 217 22.70 13.87 -20.41
CA ASP A 217 23.58 14.63 -19.49
C ASP A 217 22.79 15.11 -18.25
N ASN A 218 21.48 15.38 -18.43
CA ASN A 218 20.55 15.81 -17.38
C ASN A 218 19.31 14.92 -17.40
N PRO A 219 19.32 13.79 -16.71
CA PRO A 219 18.16 12.91 -16.69
C PRO A 219 16.95 13.59 -16.01
N VAL A 220 15.76 13.24 -16.44
CA VAL A 220 14.50 13.73 -15.86
C VAL A 220 14.47 13.48 -14.35
N PRO A 221 14.32 14.49 -13.51
CA PRO A 221 14.20 14.29 -12.08
C PRO A 221 12.84 13.64 -11.74
N VAL A 222 12.82 12.86 -10.67
CA VAL A 222 11.62 12.12 -10.22
C VAL A 222 10.41 13.04 -10.06
N ASP A 223 10.62 14.23 -9.47
CA ASP A 223 9.55 15.20 -9.19
C ASP A 223 8.90 15.79 -10.46
N SER A 224 9.60 15.69 -11.60
CA SER A 224 9.10 16.18 -12.90
C SER A 224 8.45 15.08 -13.74
N LEU A 225 8.36 13.86 -13.24
CA LEU A 225 7.62 12.80 -13.92
C LEU A 225 6.13 13.17 -14.04
N PRO A 226 5.51 12.86 -15.17
CA PRO A 226 4.09 13.09 -15.35
C PRO A 226 3.25 12.19 -14.45
N GLU A 227 2.03 12.62 -14.15
CA GLU A 227 1.04 11.73 -13.56
C GLU A 227 0.72 10.57 -14.51
N THR A 228 0.50 9.38 -13.94
CA THR A 228 0.22 8.17 -14.74
C THR A 228 -0.90 8.40 -15.76
N ARG A 229 -2.00 9.00 -15.33
CA ARG A 229 -3.17 9.26 -16.19
C ARG A 229 -2.85 10.20 -17.35
N ASP A 230 -2.17 11.30 -17.07
CA ASP A 230 -1.82 12.30 -18.10
C ASP A 230 -0.91 11.70 -19.16
N LEU A 231 0.05 10.88 -18.76
CA LEU A 231 0.94 10.20 -19.68
C LEU A 231 0.19 9.19 -20.55
N GLN A 232 -0.69 8.39 -19.96
CA GLN A 232 -1.51 7.42 -20.69
C GLN A 232 -2.46 8.10 -21.68
N GLU A 233 -3.06 9.24 -21.32
CA GLU A 233 -3.90 10.04 -22.23
C GLU A 233 -3.08 10.57 -23.41
N ARG A 234 -1.85 11.07 -23.19
CA ARG A 234 -0.96 11.52 -24.28
C ARG A 234 -0.52 10.37 -25.18
N LEU A 235 -0.11 9.22 -24.61
CA LEU A 235 0.25 8.03 -25.38
C LEU A 235 -0.93 7.52 -26.21
N THR A 236 -2.12 7.47 -25.62
CA THR A 236 -3.34 7.06 -26.35
C THR A 236 -3.65 8.04 -27.49
N THR A 237 -3.56 9.33 -27.24
CA THR A 237 -3.78 10.37 -28.28
C THR A 237 -2.78 10.23 -29.42
N LEU A 238 -1.51 9.99 -29.09
CA LEU A 238 -0.48 9.72 -30.09
C LEU A 238 -0.82 8.47 -30.91
N ALA A 239 -1.19 7.37 -30.24
CA ALA A 239 -1.56 6.13 -30.87
C ALA A 239 -2.70 6.31 -31.88
N GLN A 240 -3.73 7.04 -31.50
CA GLN A 240 -4.87 7.35 -32.38
C GLN A 240 -4.48 8.24 -33.57
N SER A 241 -3.61 9.24 -33.33
CA SER A 241 -3.24 10.21 -34.36
C SER A 241 -2.40 9.61 -35.52
N VAL A 242 -1.61 8.58 -35.22
CA VAL A 242 -0.69 7.94 -36.19
C VAL A 242 -0.93 6.44 -36.37
N GLN A 243 -2.06 5.94 -35.89
CA GLN A 243 -2.50 4.56 -35.99
C GLN A 243 -1.48 3.54 -35.45
N LEU A 244 -0.92 3.83 -34.26
CA LEU A 244 -0.06 2.90 -33.55
C LEU A 244 -0.92 1.93 -32.73
N GLN A 245 -0.42 0.72 -32.57
CA GLN A 245 -0.89 -0.19 -31.54
C GLN A 245 0.04 -0.01 -30.33
N ILE A 246 -0.52 0.39 -29.19
CA ILE A 246 0.22 0.56 -27.93
C ILE A 246 -0.41 -0.34 -26.88
N ASP A 247 0.43 -1.09 -26.19
CA ASP A 247 0.08 -1.89 -25.02
C ASP A 247 1.02 -1.54 -23.87
N TRP A 248 0.48 -1.51 -22.64
CA TRP A 248 1.28 -1.30 -21.43
C TRP A 248 0.78 -2.14 -20.27
N GLN A 249 1.70 -2.49 -19.37
CA GLN A 249 1.42 -3.24 -18.16
C GLN A 249 2.20 -2.66 -17.00
N GLU A 250 1.54 -2.43 -15.86
CA GLU A 250 2.19 -1.99 -14.62
C GLU A 250 3.12 -3.08 -14.08
N VAL A 251 4.32 -2.68 -13.70
CA VAL A 251 5.34 -3.57 -13.13
C VAL A 251 5.45 -3.25 -11.63
N ASN A 252 5.45 -4.29 -10.80
CA ASN A 252 5.77 -4.12 -9.40
C ASN A 252 7.28 -3.83 -9.27
N ASN A 253 7.61 -2.59 -8.94
CA ASN A 253 8.98 -2.10 -8.79
C ASN A 253 9.43 -2.01 -7.32
N SER A 254 8.67 -2.60 -6.38
CA SER A 254 9.10 -2.70 -4.98
C SER A 254 10.34 -3.59 -4.86
N PHE A 255 11.25 -3.23 -3.97
CA PHE A 255 12.45 -4.01 -3.65
C PHE A 255 12.64 -4.10 -2.14
N THR A 256 13.40 -5.09 -1.72
CA THR A 256 13.69 -5.32 -0.30
C THR A 256 15.07 -4.73 0.01
N ASP A 257 15.17 -3.90 1.05
CA ASP A 257 16.45 -3.35 1.51
C ASP A 257 17.28 -4.42 2.25
N GLU A 258 18.50 -4.06 2.62
CA GLU A 258 19.43 -4.94 3.38
C GLU A 258 18.86 -5.38 4.75
N ASN A 259 17.87 -4.65 5.28
CA ASN A 259 17.23 -4.93 6.56
C ASN A 259 15.93 -5.76 6.41
N GLY A 260 15.55 -6.14 5.19
CA GLY A 260 14.33 -6.89 4.90
C GLY A 260 13.06 -6.03 4.78
N ASN A 261 13.16 -4.70 4.76
CA ASN A 261 12.02 -3.82 4.58
C ASN A 261 11.68 -3.70 3.09
N ILE A 262 10.39 -3.74 2.77
CA ILE A 262 9.91 -3.48 1.41
C ILE A 262 9.91 -1.96 1.19
N ILE A 263 10.71 -1.50 0.24
CA ILE A 263 10.77 -0.11 -0.19
C ILE A 263 10.06 0.01 -1.53
N GLN A 264 9.17 0.98 -1.64
CA GLN A 264 8.49 1.33 -2.87
C GLN A 264 9.10 2.62 -3.40
N PRO A 265 9.63 2.64 -4.64
CA PRO A 265 10.15 3.86 -5.24
C PRO A 265 9.05 4.94 -5.37
N PRO A 266 9.41 6.23 -5.39
CA PRO A 266 8.46 7.32 -5.56
C PRO A 266 7.94 7.47 -7.01
N TRP A 267 8.08 6.45 -7.83
CA TRP A 267 7.58 6.37 -9.20
C TRP A 267 6.96 5.00 -9.46
N LYS A 268 6.07 4.96 -10.44
CA LYS A 268 5.52 3.73 -11.01
C LYS A 268 6.26 3.41 -12.30
N GLU A 269 6.35 2.13 -12.61
CA GLU A 269 7.00 1.59 -13.80
C GLU A 269 6.01 0.77 -14.62
N TYR A 270 6.03 0.97 -15.92
CA TYR A 270 5.16 0.25 -16.85
C TYR A 270 5.99 -0.30 -18.00
N ASP A 271 5.82 -1.58 -18.32
CA ASP A 271 6.28 -2.14 -19.58
C ASP A 271 5.45 -1.56 -20.71
N LEU A 272 6.14 -1.20 -21.81
CA LEU A 272 5.55 -0.55 -22.97
C LEU A 272 5.88 -1.35 -24.22
N GLN A 273 4.87 -1.65 -25.03
CA GLN A 273 5.02 -2.20 -26.36
C GLN A 273 4.32 -1.34 -27.39
N ILE A 274 5.00 -1.05 -28.51
CA ILE A 274 4.43 -0.29 -29.61
C ILE A 274 4.65 -1.07 -30.91
N GLN A 275 3.58 -1.28 -31.67
CA GLN A 275 3.66 -1.85 -33.01
C GLN A 275 3.19 -0.84 -34.06
N THR A 276 3.96 -0.73 -35.15
CA THR A 276 3.67 0.26 -36.20
C THR A 276 4.27 -0.11 -37.53
N LEU A 277 3.67 0.42 -38.59
CA LEU A 277 4.25 0.45 -39.96
C LEU A 277 4.93 1.80 -40.25
N LEU A 278 4.80 2.77 -39.31
CA LEU A 278 5.42 4.08 -39.45
C LEU A 278 6.95 3.92 -39.37
N PRO A 279 7.72 4.51 -40.30
CA PRO A 279 9.18 4.49 -40.23
C PRO A 279 9.70 5.01 -38.90
N ALA A 280 10.70 4.35 -38.32
CA ALA A 280 11.17 4.61 -36.98
C ALA A 280 11.62 6.06 -36.75
N ASN A 281 12.27 6.70 -37.78
CA ASN A 281 12.66 8.10 -37.73
C ASN A 281 11.43 9.04 -37.58
N GLN A 282 10.34 8.76 -38.28
CA GLN A 282 9.10 9.54 -38.15
C GLN A 282 8.42 9.35 -36.78
N LEU A 283 8.56 8.16 -36.20
CA LEU A 283 8.11 7.93 -34.83
C LEU A 283 8.96 8.75 -33.86
N ALA A 284 10.30 8.77 -34.04
CA ALA A 284 11.21 9.52 -33.18
C ALA A 284 10.88 11.02 -33.14
N GLU A 285 10.48 11.61 -34.26
CA GLU A 285 10.08 13.03 -34.33
C GLU A 285 8.79 13.35 -33.57
N ARG A 286 7.91 12.37 -33.46
CA ARG A 286 6.59 12.52 -32.81
C ARG A 286 6.56 12.05 -31.38
N PHE A 287 7.52 11.22 -30.99
CA PHE A 287 7.60 10.61 -29.67
C PHE A 287 8.63 11.33 -28.82
N SER A 288 8.23 12.43 -28.18
CA SER A 288 9.11 13.29 -27.36
C SER A 288 8.86 13.16 -25.85
N GLU A 289 8.36 12.01 -25.38
CA GLU A 289 8.07 11.81 -23.95
C GLU A 289 9.37 11.48 -23.19
N PRO A 290 9.86 12.39 -22.34
CA PRO A 290 11.15 12.20 -21.67
C PRO A 290 11.12 11.13 -20.58
N SER A 291 9.93 10.70 -20.15
CA SER A 291 9.71 9.62 -19.20
C SER A 291 9.66 8.22 -19.84
N VAL A 292 9.77 8.12 -21.17
CA VAL A 292 9.77 6.86 -21.90
C VAL A 292 11.19 6.48 -22.30
N ARG A 293 11.51 5.19 -22.21
CA ARG A 293 12.78 4.58 -22.64
C ARG A 293 12.50 3.33 -23.45
N PHE A 294 13.05 3.27 -24.67
CA PHE A 294 13.04 2.04 -25.44
C PHE A 294 14.27 1.20 -25.13
N LEU A 295 14.04 -0.08 -24.88
CA LEU A 295 15.07 -1.09 -24.59
C LEU A 295 15.42 -1.90 -25.83
N SER A 296 14.43 -2.17 -26.67
CA SER A 296 14.65 -2.83 -27.96
C SER A 296 13.68 -2.36 -29.02
N VAL A 297 14.09 -2.52 -30.26
CA VAL A 297 13.26 -2.36 -31.45
C VAL A 297 13.53 -3.48 -32.42
N THR A 298 12.47 -4.16 -32.87
CA THR A 298 12.54 -5.16 -33.95
C THR A 298 11.97 -4.53 -35.22
N ARG A 299 12.73 -4.63 -36.31
CA ARG A 299 12.32 -4.26 -37.65
C ARG A 299 12.18 -5.52 -38.50
N GLN A 300 10.97 -5.89 -38.82
CA GLN A 300 10.65 -7.11 -39.58
C GLN A 300 10.17 -6.75 -41.00
N LEU A 301 10.65 -7.48 -42.03
CA LEU A 301 10.17 -7.33 -43.39
C LEU A 301 9.02 -8.29 -43.67
N GLU A 302 7.80 -7.75 -43.79
CA GLU A 302 6.58 -8.51 -44.09
C GLU A 302 5.92 -7.97 -45.36
N ASN A 303 5.68 -8.82 -46.33
CA ASN A 303 4.98 -8.44 -47.58
C ASN A 303 5.54 -7.17 -48.26
N GLY A 304 6.86 -6.99 -48.25
CA GLY A 304 7.53 -5.84 -48.84
C GLY A 304 7.46 -4.54 -48.05
N ARG A 305 6.94 -4.59 -46.83
CA ARG A 305 6.87 -3.45 -45.90
C ARG A 305 7.59 -3.78 -44.61
N PHE A 306 8.11 -2.75 -43.95
CA PHE A 306 8.67 -2.91 -42.60
C PHE A 306 7.60 -2.72 -41.56
N ARG A 307 7.56 -3.68 -40.62
CA ARG A 307 6.86 -3.56 -39.36
C ARG A 307 7.89 -3.33 -38.26
N TYR A 308 7.59 -2.40 -37.37
CA TYR A 308 8.44 -2.08 -36.25
C TYR A 308 7.69 -2.45 -34.98
N GLN A 309 8.40 -3.10 -34.05
CA GLN A 309 7.93 -3.38 -32.70
C GLN A 309 8.95 -2.82 -31.72
N PHE A 310 8.54 -1.84 -30.95
CA PHE A 310 9.34 -1.24 -29.88
C PHE A 310 8.93 -1.87 -28.57
N THR A 311 9.91 -2.19 -27.73
CA THR A 311 9.71 -2.63 -26.36
C THR A 311 10.50 -1.72 -25.45
N GLY A 312 9.90 -1.27 -24.39
CA GLY A 312 10.54 -0.34 -23.49
C GLY A 312 9.76 -0.19 -22.19
N LYS A 313 10.01 0.89 -21.50
CA LYS A 313 9.35 1.24 -20.26
C LYS A 313 8.94 2.70 -20.25
N TYR A 314 7.90 3.01 -19.50
CA TYR A 314 7.63 4.38 -19.11
C TYR A 314 7.50 4.51 -17.59
N TYR A 315 7.84 5.70 -17.13
CA TYR A 315 7.88 6.04 -15.70
C TYR A 315 6.93 7.20 -15.43
N ALA A 316 6.13 7.08 -14.36
CA ALA A 316 5.11 8.04 -13.98
C ALA A 316 4.99 8.14 -12.44
N ARG A 317 4.27 9.15 -11.98
CA ARG A 317 3.88 9.25 -10.57
C ARG A 317 2.50 8.71 -10.32
#